data_3d9e8a4dafc9da87fdbd207749266ec7
#
_entry.id   3d9e8a4dafc9da87fdbd207749266ec7
#
_cell.length_a   1.000
_cell.length_b   1.000
_cell.length_c   1.000
_cell.angle_alpha   90.00
_cell.angle_beta   90.00
_cell.angle_gamma   90.00
#
_symmetry.space_group_name_H-M   'P 1'
#
loop_
_entity.id
_entity.type
_entity.pdbx_description
1 polymer ?
#
loop_
_entity_poly.entity_id
_entity_poly.type
_entity_poly.pdbx_seq_one_letter_code
_entity_poly.pdbx_strand_id
1 'polypeptide(L)'
;LDSLGVDKAHISGESLGGWVASRFAVDHADRVDRLVLNTAGGSQADPEGMKRIITLSMAAAENPTWETVQARIKWLMADKTKDYDDIVASRQRVYRQPGFASAMRDIMALQDPEIRARNLLGANDYGAIAAPTLVVWTSDDPTADVAEGRRIASMIPGARFEVMAGCGHWPQ
;
A
#
# COMPACT_ATOMS: atom_id res chain seq x y z
N LEU A 1 5.67 18.61 -3.95
CA LEU A 1 4.77 19.68 -4.44
C LEU A 1 5.55 20.99 -4.64
N ASP A 2 6.37 21.41 -3.70
CA ASP A 2 7.09 22.70 -3.74
C ASP A 2 8.00 22.83 -4.96
N SER A 3 8.77 21.79 -5.29
CA SER A 3 9.62 21.77 -6.49
C SER A 3 8.87 21.88 -7.81
N LEU A 4 7.56 21.65 -7.80
CA LEU A 4 6.67 21.75 -8.95
C LEU A 4 5.83 23.04 -8.92
N GLY A 5 5.96 23.88 -7.89
CA GLY A 5 5.14 25.07 -7.69
C GLY A 5 3.65 24.75 -7.48
N VAL A 6 3.35 23.56 -6.90
CA VAL A 6 1.97 23.12 -6.63
C VAL A 6 1.65 23.34 -5.17
N ASP A 7 0.71 24.21 -4.88
CA ASP A 7 0.30 24.51 -3.49
C ASP A 7 -0.55 23.37 -2.90
N LYS A 8 -1.48 22.83 -3.67
CA LYS A 8 -2.44 21.83 -3.24
C LYS A 8 -2.72 20.80 -4.33
N ALA A 9 -2.85 19.53 -3.97
CA ALA A 9 -3.08 18.45 -4.93
C ALA A 9 -4.10 17.42 -4.45
N HIS A 10 -4.69 16.69 -5.39
CA HIS A 10 -5.33 15.41 -5.09
C HIS A 10 -4.23 14.37 -4.84
N ILE A 11 -4.34 13.64 -3.76
CA ILE A 11 -3.36 12.61 -3.36
C ILE A 11 -4.04 11.25 -3.44
N SER A 12 -3.36 10.31 -4.07
CA SER A 12 -3.77 8.90 -4.07
C SER A 12 -2.60 8.03 -3.65
N GLY A 13 -2.90 7.01 -2.85
CA GLY A 13 -1.89 6.04 -2.43
C GLY A 13 -2.45 4.63 -2.34
N GLU A 14 -1.65 3.66 -2.78
CA GLU A 14 -1.95 2.24 -2.73
C GLU A 14 -0.97 1.56 -1.77
N SER A 15 -1.46 0.66 -0.92
CA SER A 15 -0.65 -0.12 0.01
C SER A 15 0.25 0.77 0.88
N LEU A 16 1.57 0.64 0.82
CA LEU A 16 2.52 1.54 1.48
C LEU A 16 2.31 3.00 1.06
N GLY A 17 2.01 3.25 -0.21
CA GLY A 17 1.68 4.60 -0.70
C GLY A 17 0.43 5.17 -0.04
N GLY A 18 -0.55 4.32 0.30
CA GLY A 18 -1.72 4.71 1.08
C GLY A 18 -1.37 5.11 2.53
N TRP A 19 -0.42 4.39 3.15
CA TRP A 19 0.10 4.77 4.46
C TRP A 19 0.79 6.14 4.43
N VAL A 20 1.68 6.35 3.46
CA VAL A 20 2.36 7.64 3.27
C VAL A 20 1.36 8.75 2.96
N ALA A 21 0.37 8.50 2.10
CA ALA A 21 -0.66 9.48 1.76
C ALA A 21 -1.52 9.86 2.97
N SER A 22 -1.87 8.90 3.82
CA SER A 22 -2.58 9.15 5.07
C SER A 22 -1.76 10.04 6.03
N ARG A 23 -0.48 9.70 6.24
CA ARG A 23 0.42 10.50 7.07
C ARG A 23 0.57 11.92 6.51
N PHE A 24 0.78 12.04 5.19
CA PHE A 24 0.86 13.33 4.53
C PHE A 24 -0.41 14.17 4.72
N ALA A 25 -1.59 13.55 4.62
CA ALA A 25 -2.86 14.25 4.81
C ALA A 25 -3.09 14.73 6.25
N VAL A 26 -2.50 14.04 7.24
CA VAL A 26 -2.51 14.47 8.64
C VAL A 26 -1.55 15.64 8.87
N ASP A 27 -0.30 15.51 8.39
CA ASP A 27 0.77 16.46 8.68
C ASP A 27 0.69 17.74 7.82
N HIS A 28 0.02 17.65 6.65
CA HIS A 28 -0.05 18.72 5.65
C HIS A 28 -1.48 18.87 5.10
N ALA A 29 -2.46 19.03 5.99
CA ALA A 29 -3.88 19.08 5.60
C ALA A 29 -4.21 20.20 4.63
N ASP A 30 -3.49 21.31 4.68
CA ASP A 30 -3.60 22.45 3.77
C ASP A 30 -3.12 22.14 2.34
N ARG A 31 -2.31 21.07 2.17
CA ARG A 31 -1.72 20.65 0.89
C ARG A 31 -2.53 19.55 0.18
N VAL A 32 -3.58 19.01 0.82
CA VAL A 32 -4.39 17.90 0.27
C VAL A 32 -5.79 18.39 -0.07
N ASP A 33 -6.15 18.38 -1.36
CA ASP A 33 -7.50 18.73 -1.81
C ASP A 33 -8.47 17.56 -1.68
N ARG A 34 -8.10 16.38 -2.15
CA ARG A 34 -8.84 15.10 -2.00
C ARG A 34 -7.87 13.97 -1.76
N LEU A 35 -8.33 12.96 -1.04
CA LEU A 35 -7.53 11.78 -0.72
C LEU A 35 -8.21 10.51 -1.24
N VAL A 36 -7.43 9.65 -1.89
CA VAL A 36 -7.87 8.30 -2.26
C VAL A 36 -6.90 7.28 -1.65
N LEU A 37 -7.43 6.38 -0.85
CA LEU A 37 -6.69 5.31 -0.19
C LEU A 37 -7.10 3.96 -0.80
N ASN A 38 -6.21 3.36 -1.57
CA ASN A 38 -6.42 2.05 -2.17
C ASN A 38 -5.71 0.97 -1.33
N THR A 39 -6.46 0.02 -0.76
CA THR A 39 -5.88 -1.08 0.03
C THR A 39 -4.71 -0.61 0.91
N ALA A 40 -4.94 0.49 1.64
CA ALA A 40 -3.88 1.26 2.29
C ALA A 40 -3.22 0.47 3.43
N GLY A 41 -1.90 0.50 3.49
CA GLY A 41 -1.12 0.01 4.62
C GLY A 41 -1.17 0.94 5.83
N GLY A 42 -0.37 0.62 6.86
CA GLY A 42 -0.24 1.48 8.05
C GLY A 42 -1.30 1.26 9.11
N SER A 43 -2.00 0.15 9.05
CA SER A 43 -3.03 -0.27 10.00
C SER A 43 -2.67 -1.61 10.66
N GLN A 44 -3.63 -2.26 11.29
CA GLN A 44 -3.39 -3.57 11.89
C GLN A 44 -2.92 -4.57 10.83
N ALA A 45 -1.92 -5.36 11.19
CA ALA A 45 -1.34 -6.35 10.31
C ALA A 45 -1.40 -7.73 10.98
N ASP A 46 -1.80 -8.72 10.20
CA ASP A 46 -1.63 -10.11 10.57
C ASP A 46 -0.14 -10.49 10.52
N PRO A 47 0.44 -11.07 11.59
CA PRO A 47 1.85 -11.43 11.62
C PRO A 47 2.29 -12.38 10.50
N GLU A 48 1.45 -13.33 10.09
CA GLU A 48 1.76 -14.25 9.00
C GLU A 48 1.73 -13.55 7.64
N GLY A 49 0.76 -12.66 7.41
CA GLY A 49 0.71 -11.79 6.24
C GLY A 49 1.95 -10.91 6.14
N MET A 50 2.37 -10.30 7.25
CA MET A 50 3.59 -9.48 7.32
C MET A 50 4.84 -10.29 6.97
N LYS A 51 5.00 -11.47 7.54
CA LYS A 51 6.10 -12.38 7.23
C LYS A 51 6.12 -12.74 5.75
N ARG A 52 4.95 -12.99 5.16
CA ARG A 52 4.83 -13.33 3.73
C ARG A 52 5.20 -12.15 2.83
N ILE A 53 4.77 -10.93 3.19
CA ILE A 53 5.17 -9.71 2.49
C ILE A 53 6.69 -9.59 2.45
N ILE A 54 7.36 -9.72 3.61
CA ILE A 54 8.83 -9.63 3.70
C ILE A 54 9.47 -10.71 2.83
N THR A 55 9.08 -11.97 3.04
CA THR A 55 9.69 -13.12 2.34
C THR A 55 9.61 -12.98 0.82
N LEU A 56 8.43 -12.71 0.28
CA LEU A 56 8.25 -12.59 -1.18
C LEU A 56 8.89 -11.33 -1.75
N SER A 57 8.85 -10.21 -1.01
CA SER A 57 9.46 -8.97 -1.47
C SER A 57 10.98 -9.05 -1.49
N MET A 58 11.59 -9.62 -0.44
CA MET A 58 13.03 -9.77 -0.37
C MET A 58 13.56 -10.81 -1.37
N ALA A 59 12.88 -11.96 -1.51
CA ALA A 59 13.24 -12.95 -2.51
C ALA A 59 13.27 -12.37 -3.92
N ALA A 60 12.25 -11.58 -4.28
CA ALA A 60 12.17 -10.94 -5.60
C ALA A 60 13.19 -9.80 -5.77
N ALA A 61 13.54 -9.07 -4.70
CA ALA A 61 14.48 -7.96 -4.77
C ALA A 61 15.95 -8.41 -4.78
N GLU A 62 16.29 -9.44 -4.00
CA GLU A 62 17.66 -9.94 -3.87
C GLU A 62 18.05 -10.89 -5.01
N ASN A 63 17.10 -11.64 -5.52
CA ASN A 63 17.30 -12.54 -6.66
C ASN A 63 16.14 -12.39 -7.68
N PRO A 64 16.15 -11.36 -8.52
CA PRO A 64 15.06 -11.02 -9.42
C PRO A 64 15.02 -11.96 -10.64
N THR A 65 14.77 -13.26 -10.41
CA THR A 65 14.45 -14.23 -11.44
C THR A 65 12.99 -14.09 -11.88
N TRP A 66 12.60 -14.76 -12.94
CA TRP A 66 11.21 -14.79 -13.36
C TRP A 66 10.31 -15.38 -12.28
N GLU A 67 10.75 -16.50 -11.71
CA GLU A 67 10.01 -17.28 -10.71
C GLU A 67 9.78 -16.49 -9.43
N THR A 68 10.80 -15.82 -8.90
CA THR A 68 10.67 -15.04 -7.66
C THR A 68 9.77 -13.83 -7.83
N VAL A 69 9.88 -13.14 -8.96
CA VAL A 69 9.02 -12.00 -9.28
C VAL A 69 7.58 -12.46 -9.53
N GLN A 70 7.39 -13.54 -10.32
CA GLN A 70 6.08 -14.11 -10.58
C GLN A 70 5.38 -14.58 -9.31
N ALA A 71 6.10 -15.25 -8.40
CA ALA A 71 5.55 -15.70 -7.13
C ALA A 71 4.99 -14.53 -6.30
N ARG A 72 5.73 -13.41 -6.25
CA ARG A 72 5.28 -12.19 -5.57
C ARG A 72 4.04 -11.58 -6.25
N ILE A 73 4.06 -11.46 -7.57
CA ILE A 73 2.93 -10.90 -8.34
C ILE A 73 1.68 -11.77 -8.18
N LYS A 74 1.80 -13.07 -8.43
CA LYS A 74 0.66 -14.00 -8.30
C LYS A 74 0.06 -14.00 -6.89
N TRP A 75 0.87 -13.83 -5.86
CA TRP A 75 0.34 -13.74 -4.50
C TRP A 75 -0.59 -12.54 -4.31
N LEU A 76 -0.28 -11.40 -4.92
CA LEU A 76 -1.06 -10.17 -4.80
C LEU A 76 -2.34 -10.17 -5.66
N MET A 77 -2.42 -11.00 -6.69
CA MET A 77 -3.57 -11.02 -7.60
C MET A 77 -4.68 -11.94 -7.10
N ALA A 78 -5.94 -11.63 -7.43
CA ALA A 78 -7.09 -12.48 -7.11
C ALA A 78 -7.05 -13.78 -7.92
N ASP A 79 -6.98 -13.68 -9.25
CA ASP A 79 -6.94 -14.84 -10.15
C ASP A 79 -5.51 -15.37 -10.28
N LYS A 80 -5.24 -16.52 -9.67
CA LYS A 80 -3.92 -17.17 -9.70
C LYS A 80 -3.63 -17.93 -10.99
N THR A 81 -4.64 -18.13 -11.84
CA THR A 81 -4.52 -18.88 -13.11
C THR A 81 -4.19 -17.97 -14.28
N LYS A 82 -4.47 -16.68 -14.15
CA LYS A 82 -4.26 -15.69 -15.20
C LYS A 82 -2.78 -15.48 -15.47
N ASP A 83 -2.48 -15.15 -16.71
CA ASP A 83 -1.16 -14.73 -17.14
C ASP A 83 -0.90 -13.27 -16.74
N TYR A 84 0.27 -13.03 -16.14
CA TYR A 84 0.75 -11.73 -15.71
C TYR A 84 2.16 -11.42 -16.24
N ASP A 85 2.54 -12.05 -17.34
CA ASP A 85 3.91 -12.02 -17.86
C ASP A 85 4.41 -10.60 -18.14
N ASP A 86 3.55 -9.73 -18.66
CA ASP A 86 3.90 -8.32 -18.89
C ASP A 86 4.23 -7.58 -17.59
N ILE A 87 3.44 -7.84 -16.53
CA ILE A 87 3.67 -7.24 -15.21
C ILE A 87 4.96 -7.82 -14.59
N VAL A 88 5.16 -9.13 -14.70
CA VAL A 88 6.36 -9.82 -14.21
C VAL A 88 7.61 -9.27 -14.90
N ALA A 89 7.60 -9.18 -16.24
CA ALA A 89 8.70 -8.64 -17.03
C ALA A 89 9.02 -7.18 -16.64
N SER A 90 7.98 -6.35 -16.50
CA SER A 90 8.15 -4.95 -16.09
C SER A 90 8.75 -4.85 -14.69
N ARG A 91 8.24 -5.61 -13.73
CA ARG A 91 8.75 -5.60 -12.34
C ARG A 91 10.16 -6.17 -12.25
N GLN A 92 10.47 -7.22 -13.01
CA GLN A 92 11.81 -7.79 -13.04
C GLN A 92 12.85 -6.76 -13.51
N ARG A 93 12.53 -5.96 -14.54
CA ARG A 93 13.43 -4.88 -14.99
C ARG A 93 13.70 -3.85 -13.90
N VAL A 94 12.67 -3.48 -13.12
CA VAL A 94 12.82 -2.56 -11.99
C VAL A 94 13.68 -3.19 -10.89
N TYR A 95 13.42 -4.45 -10.55
CA TYR A 95 14.11 -5.15 -9.45
C TYR A 95 15.60 -5.42 -9.75
N ARG A 96 15.97 -5.47 -11.04
CA ARG A 96 17.37 -5.59 -11.48
C ARG A 96 18.14 -4.28 -11.45
N GLN A 97 17.51 -3.14 -11.15
CA GLN A 97 18.22 -1.87 -11.07
C GLN A 97 19.22 -1.85 -9.91
N PRO A 98 20.41 -1.27 -10.11
CA PRO A 98 21.38 -1.09 -9.03
C PRO A 98 20.74 -0.41 -7.80
N GLY A 99 20.99 -0.94 -6.62
CA GLY A 99 20.48 -0.39 -5.36
C GLY A 99 19.05 -0.81 -5.01
N PHE A 100 18.30 -1.46 -5.92
CA PHE A 100 16.90 -1.82 -5.64
C PHE A 100 16.76 -2.75 -4.42
N ALA A 101 17.61 -3.76 -4.28
CA ALA A 101 17.58 -4.66 -3.13
C ALA A 101 17.86 -3.93 -1.80
N SER A 102 18.74 -2.92 -1.82
CA SER A 102 18.96 -2.07 -0.64
C SER A 102 17.73 -1.24 -0.30
N ALA A 103 17.16 -0.56 -1.29
CA ALA A 103 15.92 0.20 -1.11
C ALA A 103 14.76 -0.67 -0.60
N MET A 104 14.65 -1.92 -1.09
CA MET A 104 13.63 -2.85 -0.60
C MET A 104 13.86 -3.22 0.87
N ARG A 105 15.09 -3.41 1.33
CA ARG A 105 15.40 -3.64 2.74
C ARG A 105 14.97 -2.45 3.60
N ASP A 106 15.25 -1.23 3.15
CA ASP A 106 14.85 -0.01 3.86
C ASP A 106 13.33 0.10 3.96
N ILE A 107 12.60 -0.22 2.87
CA ILE A 107 11.14 -0.28 2.87
C ILE A 107 10.64 -1.37 3.84
N MET A 108 11.26 -2.54 3.84
CA MET A 108 10.86 -3.65 4.71
C MET A 108 11.16 -3.37 6.19
N ALA A 109 11.99 -2.39 6.54
CA ALA A 109 12.17 -1.95 7.92
C ALA A 109 10.86 -1.50 8.58
N LEU A 110 9.88 -1.02 7.80
CA LEU A 110 8.53 -0.72 8.28
C LEU A 110 7.73 -1.95 8.75
N GLN A 111 8.24 -3.14 8.49
CA GLN A 111 7.66 -4.40 8.96
C GLN A 111 8.24 -4.87 10.30
N ASP A 112 9.34 -4.24 10.75
CA ASP A 112 9.83 -4.42 12.10
C ASP A 112 8.78 -3.94 13.11
N PRO A 113 8.43 -4.73 14.14
CA PRO A 113 7.33 -4.41 15.05
C PRO A 113 7.50 -3.07 15.79
N GLU A 114 8.73 -2.73 16.19
CA GLU A 114 8.99 -1.49 16.93
C GLU A 114 8.94 -0.27 16.01
N ILE A 115 9.54 -0.38 14.82
CA ILE A 115 9.50 0.68 13.80
C ILE A 115 8.06 0.89 13.35
N ARG A 116 7.34 -0.20 13.10
CA ARG A 116 5.94 -0.15 12.69
C ARG A 116 5.08 0.53 13.75
N ALA A 117 5.18 0.10 15.00
CA ALA A 117 4.36 0.65 16.09
C ALA A 117 4.51 2.17 16.24
N ARG A 118 5.71 2.71 16.02
CA ARG A 118 5.96 4.17 16.07
C ARG A 118 5.36 4.95 14.90
N ASN A 119 5.08 4.28 13.79
CA ASN A 119 4.62 4.93 12.55
C ASN A 119 3.16 4.62 12.21
N LEU A 120 2.51 3.72 12.95
CA LEU A 120 1.08 3.42 12.73
C LEU A 120 0.23 4.66 12.97
N LEU A 121 -0.80 4.79 12.13
CA LEU A 121 -1.84 5.79 12.34
C LEU A 121 -2.93 5.23 13.24
N GLY A 122 -3.26 5.98 14.28
CA GLY A 122 -4.36 5.70 15.19
C GLY A 122 -5.64 6.42 14.80
N ALA A 123 -6.68 6.21 15.61
CA ALA A 123 -7.98 6.86 15.39
C ALA A 123 -7.88 8.40 15.42
N ASN A 124 -7.01 8.96 16.24
CA ASN A 124 -6.80 10.41 16.31
C ASN A 124 -6.16 10.95 15.02
N ASP A 125 -5.21 10.21 14.44
CA ASP A 125 -4.58 10.61 13.19
C ASP A 125 -5.59 10.57 12.03
N TYR A 126 -6.31 9.47 11.87
CA TYR A 126 -7.34 9.35 10.84
C TYR A 126 -8.47 10.36 11.05
N GLY A 127 -8.85 10.65 12.30
CA GLY A 127 -9.84 11.65 12.66
C GLY A 127 -9.44 13.10 12.35
N ALA A 128 -8.14 13.36 12.20
CA ALA A 128 -7.59 14.67 11.82
C ALA A 128 -7.55 14.90 10.30
N ILE A 129 -7.82 13.89 9.48
CA ILE A 129 -7.86 14.05 8.02
C ILE A 129 -9.05 14.91 7.64
N ALA A 130 -8.78 16.13 7.17
CA ALA A 130 -9.80 17.11 6.77
C ALA A 130 -10.24 16.99 5.30
N ALA A 131 -9.41 16.38 4.45
CA ALA A 131 -9.69 16.27 3.02
C ALA A 131 -10.84 15.28 2.76
N PRO A 132 -11.76 15.58 1.80
CA PRO A 132 -12.73 14.61 1.32
C PRO A 132 -12.01 13.32 0.88
N THR A 133 -12.36 12.19 1.51
CA THR A 133 -11.62 10.93 1.35
C THR A 133 -12.49 9.83 0.76
N LEU A 134 -11.90 9.08 -0.18
CA LEU A 134 -12.41 7.81 -0.66
C LEU A 134 -11.45 6.69 -0.23
N VAL A 135 -11.98 5.70 0.49
CA VAL A 135 -11.26 4.46 0.82
C VAL A 135 -11.79 3.36 -0.10
N VAL A 136 -10.89 2.78 -0.89
CA VAL A 136 -11.18 1.65 -1.77
C VAL A 136 -10.51 0.41 -1.20
N TRP A 137 -11.24 -0.68 -1.12
CA TRP A 137 -10.69 -1.98 -0.73
C TRP A 137 -11.09 -3.05 -1.73
N THR A 138 -10.40 -4.19 -1.69
CA THR A 138 -10.67 -5.30 -2.62
C THR A 138 -11.09 -6.54 -1.85
N SER A 139 -11.98 -7.36 -2.44
CA SER A 139 -12.53 -8.52 -1.75
C SER A 139 -11.51 -9.65 -1.53
N ASP A 140 -10.49 -9.73 -2.36
CA ASP A 140 -9.51 -10.82 -2.38
C ASP A 140 -8.09 -10.33 -2.06
N ASP A 141 -7.97 -9.25 -1.26
CA ASP A 141 -6.68 -8.72 -0.82
C ASP A 141 -6.00 -9.72 0.15
N PRO A 142 -4.83 -10.27 -0.21
CA PRO A 142 -4.14 -11.22 0.65
C PRO A 142 -3.38 -10.56 1.81
N THR A 143 -3.36 -9.23 1.89
CA THR A 143 -2.60 -8.48 2.89
C THR A 143 -3.45 -8.02 4.06
N ALA A 144 -4.72 -7.70 3.81
CA ALA A 144 -5.69 -7.32 4.83
C ALA A 144 -7.12 -7.44 4.26
N ASP A 145 -8.06 -7.82 5.08
CA ASP A 145 -9.45 -8.02 4.68
C ASP A 145 -10.24 -6.70 4.54
N VAL A 146 -11.44 -6.82 3.97
CA VAL A 146 -12.37 -5.68 3.77
C VAL A 146 -12.75 -5.00 5.09
N ALA A 147 -12.77 -5.74 6.21
CA ALA A 147 -13.12 -5.19 7.51
C ALA A 147 -12.09 -4.13 7.94
N GLU A 148 -10.82 -4.33 7.61
CA GLU A 148 -9.78 -3.34 7.90
C GLU A 148 -9.97 -2.04 7.10
N GLY A 149 -10.29 -2.12 5.80
CA GLY A 149 -10.61 -0.96 4.99
C GLY A 149 -11.83 -0.19 5.53
N ARG A 150 -12.85 -0.92 5.96
CA ARG A 150 -14.04 -0.34 6.58
C ARG A 150 -13.71 0.33 7.91
N ARG A 151 -12.82 -0.27 8.71
CA ARG A 151 -12.34 0.30 9.96
C ARG A 151 -11.62 1.63 9.72
N ILE A 152 -10.70 1.67 8.75
CA ILE A 152 -10.01 2.92 8.37
C ILE A 152 -11.03 3.99 7.95
N ALA A 153 -11.95 3.66 7.05
CA ALA A 153 -12.95 4.60 6.57
C ALA A 153 -13.83 5.15 7.70
N SER A 154 -14.17 4.31 8.69
CA SER A 154 -14.99 4.74 9.83
C SER A 154 -14.31 5.75 10.75
N MET A 155 -12.99 5.84 10.73
CA MET A 155 -12.21 6.78 11.53
C MET A 155 -12.00 8.14 10.83
N ILE A 156 -12.18 8.21 9.50
CA ILE A 156 -11.99 9.44 8.72
C ILE A 156 -13.34 10.17 8.57
N PRO A 157 -13.46 11.43 9.03
CA PRO A 157 -14.72 12.17 8.96
C PRO A 157 -15.24 12.28 7.52
N GLY A 158 -16.47 11.80 7.28
CA GLY A 158 -17.13 11.89 5.99
C GLY A 158 -16.52 11.04 4.87
N ALA A 159 -15.63 10.10 5.18
CA ALA A 159 -15.05 9.24 4.15
C ALA A 159 -16.11 8.34 3.50
N ARG A 160 -15.98 8.17 2.19
CA ARG A 160 -16.69 7.13 1.44
C ARG A 160 -15.87 5.85 1.44
N PHE A 161 -16.57 4.71 1.47
CA PHE A 161 -15.96 3.39 1.43
C PHE A 161 -16.55 2.58 0.29
N GLU A 162 -15.69 2.04 -0.58
CA GLU A 162 -16.09 1.21 -1.72
C GLU A 162 -15.30 -0.10 -1.73
N VAL A 163 -15.97 -1.19 -2.15
CA VAL A 163 -15.34 -2.51 -2.28
C VAL A 163 -15.36 -2.94 -3.74
N MET A 164 -14.19 -3.27 -4.27
CA MET A 164 -14.05 -3.87 -5.60
C MET A 164 -14.03 -5.39 -5.46
N ALA A 165 -15.10 -6.04 -5.95
CA ALA A 165 -15.24 -7.48 -5.90
C ALA A 165 -14.36 -8.18 -6.94
N GLY A 166 -13.83 -9.36 -6.61
CA GLY A 166 -13.00 -10.17 -7.50
C GLY A 166 -11.62 -9.58 -7.80
N CYS A 167 -11.16 -8.64 -6.97
CA CYS A 167 -9.87 -7.99 -7.12
C CYS A 167 -8.93 -8.39 -5.98
N GLY A 168 -7.66 -8.63 -6.30
CA GLY A 168 -6.58 -8.79 -5.33
C GLY A 168 -6.06 -7.46 -4.80
N HIS A 169 -4.82 -7.45 -4.32
CA HIS A 169 -4.22 -6.25 -3.71
C HIS A 169 -4.10 -5.05 -4.65
N TRP A 170 -4.06 -5.28 -5.97
CA TRP A 170 -3.95 -4.23 -6.99
C TRP A 170 -5.26 -4.10 -7.77
N PRO A 171 -6.11 -3.13 -7.44
CA PRO A 171 -7.40 -2.94 -8.10
C PRO A 171 -7.30 -2.31 -9.51
N GLN A 172 -6.17 -1.68 -9.84
CA GLN A 172 -5.91 -1.03 -11.13
C GLN A 172 -5.51 -1.99 -12.25
#